data_56f1e401659204de8bf6c591b3527bda
#
_entry.id   56f1e401659204de8bf6c591b3527bda
#
_cell.length_a   1.000
_cell.length_b   1.000
_cell.length_c   1.000
_cell.angle_alpha   90.00
_cell.angle_beta   90.00
_cell.angle_gamma   90.00
#
_symmetry.space_group_name_H-M   'P 1'
#
loop_
_entity.id
_entity.type
_entity.pdbx_description
1 polymer ?
#
loop_
_entity_poly.entity_id
_entity_poly.type
_entity_poly.pdbx_seq_one_letter_code
_entity_poly.pdbx_strand_id
1 'polypeptide(L)'
;MSNFISNLFRRNRKLTVDQLIVKQTIVSFFFLFLFFGGCVWAWKWLRRQPLDSNIRGGIQQPVRDVLNTNELIFNKIFSKNHLTKTYPVSQAVRKVRFNGNIGLGNDFDTSAWKLYVIRKNGDTLALKLDDIKKLPKVDITFNFKCIEGWNQITHWGGVRFSDFLKAYGLSEESQMKYVGLVTPDEEYYVGIDMPSILHPQTILCYELNNRPLPMKEGYPLRLIIPVKYGIKHLKRIGTLYFSNNRPPDYWAERGYDYYAGL
;
A
#
# COMPACT_ATOMS: atom_id res chain seq x y z
N MET A 1 -13.59 -57.65 -13.57
CA MET A 1 -13.15 -56.32 -13.12
C MET A 1 -14.07 -55.72 -12.06
N SER A 2 -15.37 -55.72 -12.20
CA SER A 2 -16.36 -55.17 -11.24
C SER A 2 -16.23 -55.74 -9.82
N ASN A 3 -16.08 -57.06 -9.65
CA ASN A 3 -15.97 -57.71 -8.35
C ASN A 3 -14.65 -57.43 -7.61
N PHE A 4 -13.57 -57.06 -8.32
CA PHE A 4 -12.29 -56.72 -7.73
C PHE A 4 -12.36 -55.34 -7.05
N ILE A 5 -12.91 -54.34 -7.74
CA ILE A 5 -13.06 -52.98 -7.23
C ILE A 5 -14.03 -52.94 -6.05
N SER A 6 -15.17 -53.62 -6.11
CA SER A 6 -16.14 -53.67 -5.00
C SER A 6 -15.57 -54.28 -3.72
N ASN A 7 -14.64 -55.24 -3.85
CA ASN A 7 -13.98 -55.89 -2.71
C ASN A 7 -12.91 -54.97 -2.01
N LEU A 8 -12.32 -54.00 -2.71
CA LEU A 8 -11.33 -53.06 -2.16
C LEU A 8 -11.92 -52.12 -1.10
N PHE A 9 -13.23 -51.85 -1.18
CA PHE A 9 -13.92 -50.87 -0.31
C PHE A 9 -14.79 -51.52 0.79
N ARG A 10 -14.79 -52.85 0.92
CA ARG A 10 -15.49 -53.55 2.02
C ARG A 10 -14.80 -53.29 3.37
N ARG A 11 -15.56 -52.83 4.37
CA ARG A 11 -15.09 -52.27 5.64
C ARG A 11 -14.29 -53.21 6.56
N ASN A 12 -14.43 -54.54 6.45
CA ASN A 12 -13.87 -55.52 7.40
C ASN A 12 -12.93 -56.55 6.80
N ARG A 13 -12.35 -56.33 5.61
CA ARG A 13 -11.46 -57.28 4.94
C ARG A 13 -9.98 -56.89 5.09
N LYS A 14 -9.13 -57.85 5.50
CA LYS A 14 -7.69 -57.70 5.39
C LYS A 14 -7.30 -57.71 3.91
N LEU A 15 -6.82 -56.63 3.37
CA LEU A 15 -6.38 -56.49 1.99
C LEU A 15 -4.94 -57.01 1.84
N THR A 16 -4.65 -57.63 0.70
CA THR A 16 -3.26 -57.94 0.31
C THR A 16 -2.52 -56.62 0.01
N VAL A 17 -1.19 -56.65 -0.03
CA VAL A 17 -0.35 -55.49 -0.32
C VAL A 17 -0.74 -54.84 -1.66
N ASP A 18 -0.91 -55.66 -2.71
CA ASP A 18 -1.32 -55.20 -4.05
C ASP A 18 -2.70 -54.52 -4.03
N GLN A 19 -3.66 -55.13 -3.31
CA GLN A 19 -5.00 -54.55 -3.15
C GLN A 19 -4.95 -53.22 -2.39
N LEU A 20 -4.07 -53.09 -1.40
CA LEU A 20 -3.89 -51.86 -0.66
C LEU A 20 -3.32 -50.74 -1.55
N ILE A 21 -2.30 -51.06 -2.38
CA ILE A 21 -1.72 -50.14 -3.35
C ILE A 21 -2.77 -49.64 -4.33
N VAL A 22 -3.51 -50.56 -4.94
CA VAL A 22 -4.57 -50.21 -5.91
C VAL A 22 -5.64 -49.34 -5.25
N LYS A 23 -6.09 -49.69 -4.03
CA LYS A 23 -7.05 -48.87 -3.27
C LYS A 23 -6.53 -47.46 -3.02
N GLN A 24 -5.29 -47.34 -2.51
CA GLN A 24 -4.69 -46.01 -2.23
C GLN A 24 -4.56 -45.21 -3.51
N THR A 25 -4.13 -45.81 -4.60
CA THR A 25 -4.02 -45.16 -5.91
C THR A 25 -5.36 -44.60 -6.37
N ILE A 26 -6.43 -45.42 -6.34
CA ILE A 26 -7.78 -44.99 -6.74
C ILE A 26 -8.26 -43.84 -5.86
N VAL A 27 -8.08 -43.94 -4.54
CA VAL A 27 -8.48 -42.91 -3.59
C VAL A 27 -7.69 -41.59 -3.84
N SER A 28 -6.40 -41.73 -4.08
CA SER A 28 -5.53 -40.55 -4.37
C SER A 28 -5.96 -39.85 -5.66
N PHE A 29 -6.21 -40.59 -6.73
CA PHE A 29 -6.73 -40.02 -7.98
C PHE A 29 -8.11 -39.39 -7.81
N PHE A 30 -9.00 -40.03 -7.03
CA PHE A 30 -10.32 -39.47 -6.73
C PHE A 30 -10.18 -38.08 -6.05
N PHE A 31 -9.35 -37.96 -5.00
CA PHE A 31 -9.12 -36.68 -4.33
C PHE A 31 -8.41 -35.67 -5.23
N LEU A 32 -7.48 -36.11 -6.07
CA LEU A 32 -6.82 -35.30 -7.08
C LEU A 32 -7.82 -34.68 -8.04
N PHE A 33 -8.70 -35.47 -8.63
CA PHE A 33 -9.72 -34.97 -9.55
C PHE A 33 -10.75 -34.09 -8.87
N LEU A 34 -11.12 -34.40 -7.63
CA LEU A 34 -12.03 -33.59 -6.83
C LEU A 34 -11.38 -32.20 -6.52
N PHE A 35 -10.10 -32.18 -6.19
CA PHE A 35 -9.35 -30.95 -5.97
C PHE A 35 -9.27 -30.11 -7.24
N PHE A 36 -8.84 -30.67 -8.36
CA PHE A 36 -8.78 -29.93 -9.63
C PHE A 36 -10.15 -29.47 -10.13
N GLY A 37 -11.17 -30.31 -10.00
CA GLY A 37 -12.55 -29.96 -10.32
C GLY A 37 -13.04 -28.79 -9.46
N GLY A 38 -12.72 -28.81 -8.16
CA GLY A 38 -12.99 -27.72 -7.23
C GLY A 38 -12.28 -26.43 -7.61
N CYS A 39 -10.99 -26.50 -7.97
CA CYS A 39 -10.22 -25.35 -8.43
C CYS A 39 -10.80 -24.73 -9.71
N VAL A 40 -11.16 -25.56 -10.70
CA VAL A 40 -11.78 -25.09 -11.95
C VAL A 40 -13.14 -24.44 -11.69
N TRP A 41 -13.94 -25.05 -10.80
CA TRP A 41 -15.23 -24.48 -10.40
C TRP A 41 -15.05 -23.15 -9.68
N ALA A 42 -14.16 -23.07 -8.70
CA ALA A 42 -13.86 -21.86 -7.94
C ALA A 42 -13.36 -20.73 -8.87
N TRP A 43 -12.48 -21.06 -9.81
CA TRP A 43 -12.00 -20.11 -10.82
C TRP A 43 -13.12 -19.57 -11.71
N LYS A 44 -13.99 -20.46 -12.23
CA LYS A 44 -15.15 -20.05 -13.04
C LYS A 44 -16.13 -19.20 -12.23
N TRP A 45 -16.37 -19.55 -10.97
CA TRP A 45 -17.21 -18.78 -10.06
C TRP A 45 -16.62 -17.39 -9.84
N LEU A 46 -15.32 -17.29 -9.48
CA LEU A 46 -14.63 -16.02 -9.24
C LEU A 46 -14.70 -15.09 -10.47
N ARG A 47 -14.43 -15.62 -11.66
CA ARG A 47 -14.48 -14.83 -12.90
C ARG A 47 -15.86 -14.26 -13.26
N ARG A 48 -16.92 -14.78 -12.67
CA ARG A 48 -18.30 -14.29 -12.84
C ARG A 48 -18.70 -13.23 -11.83
N GLN A 49 -17.87 -13.00 -10.80
CA GLN A 49 -18.18 -12.00 -9.78
C GLN A 49 -18.04 -10.60 -10.37
N PRO A 50 -18.82 -9.61 -9.86
CA PRO A 50 -18.69 -8.22 -10.28
C PRO A 50 -17.29 -7.67 -9.94
N LEU A 51 -16.84 -6.69 -10.71
CA LEU A 51 -15.61 -5.95 -10.41
C LEU A 51 -15.89 -4.91 -9.31
N ASP A 52 -14.87 -4.64 -8.49
CA ASP A 52 -14.92 -3.66 -7.41
C ASP A 52 -14.87 -2.21 -7.92
N SER A 53 -14.45 -1.99 -9.15
CA SER A 53 -14.40 -0.69 -9.79
C SER A 53 -14.66 -0.80 -11.30
N ASN A 54 -15.15 0.29 -11.89
CA ASN A 54 -15.32 0.42 -13.34
C ASN A 54 -14.04 0.89 -14.04
N ILE A 55 -12.95 1.11 -13.29
CA ILE A 55 -11.67 1.52 -13.82
C ILE A 55 -10.93 0.29 -14.40
N ARG A 56 -10.26 0.47 -15.53
CA ARG A 56 -9.45 -0.59 -16.14
C ARG A 56 -8.41 -1.11 -15.14
N GLY A 57 -8.52 -2.36 -14.74
CA GLY A 57 -7.65 -2.99 -13.74
C GLY A 57 -8.36 -3.31 -12.42
N GLY A 58 -9.65 -3.00 -12.29
CA GLY A 58 -10.49 -3.48 -11.19
C GLY A 58 -10.45 -5.01 -11.04
N ILE A 59 -10.61 -5.49 -9.82
CA ILE A 59 -10.59 -6.92 -9.47
C ILE A 59 -11.98 -7.37 -9.04
N GLN A 60 -12.21 -8.68 -9.05
CA GLN A 60 -13.47 -9.25 -8.58
C GLN A 60 -13.71 -8.92 -7.11
N GLN A 61 -14.94 -8.56 -6.77
CA GLN A 61 -15.35 -8.13 -5.43
C GLN A 61 -14.88 -9.07 -4.30
N PRO A 62 -14.95 -10.42 -4.40
CA PRO A 62 -14.46 -11.30 -3.34
C PRO A 62 -12.95 -11.16 -3.09
N VAL A 63 -12.15 -10.86 -4.13
CA VAL A 63 -10.71 -10.60 -3.97
C VAL A 63 -10.49 -9.27 -3.26
N ARG A 64 -11.28 -8.23 -3.60
CA ARG A 64 -11.28 -6.94 -2.92
C ARG A 64 -11.61 -7.09 -1.44
N ASP A 65 -12.59 -7.92 -1.10
CA ASP A 65 -12.99 -8.15 0.29
C ASP A 65 -11.87 -8.81 1.11
N VAL A 66 -11.13 -9.74 0.50
CA VAL A 66 -9.92 -10.32 1.12
C VAL A 66 -8.84 -9.25 1.33
N LEU A 67 -8.55 -8.42 0.33
CA LEU A 67 -7.58 -7.32 0.46
C LEU A 67 -8.00 -6.30 1.52
N ASN A 68 -9.30 -5.98 1.63
CA ASN A 68 -9.81 -5.09 2.67
C ASN A 68 -9.62 -5.65 4.08
N THR A 69 -9.54 -6.98 4.23
CA THR A 69 -9.26 -7.64 5.51
C THR A 69 -7.84 -7.33 6.00
N ASN A 70 -6.89 -7.05 5.10
CA ASN A 70 -5.51 -6.66 5.45
C ASN A 70 -5.51 -5.41 6.34
N GLU A 71 -6.27 -4.37 5.98
CA GLU A 71 -6.34 -3.15 6.81
C GLU A 71 -6.87 -3.46 8.22
N LEU A 72 -7.88 -4.33 8.34
CA LEU A 72 -8.44 -4.71 9.65
C LEU A 72 -7.42 -5.47 10.50
N ILE A 73 -6.65 -6.37 9.89
CA ILE A 73 -5.61 -7.15 10.57
C ILE A 73 -4.47 -6.22 10.99
N PHE A 74 -3.94 -5.44 10.06
CA PHE A 74 -2.80 -4.57 10.32
C PHE A 74 -3.11 -3.47 11.32
N ASN A 75 -4.32 -2.89 11.31
CA ASN A 75 -4.75 -1.91 12.33
C ASN A 75 -4.80 -2.49 13.75
N LYS A 76 -5.04 -3.82 13.89
CA LYS A 76 -5.02 -4.48 15.20
C LYS A 76 -3.60 -4.72 15.74
N ILE A 77 -2.66 -5.00 14.85
CA ILE A 77 -1.26 -5.30 15.21
C ILE A 77 -0.34 -4.09 15.07
N PHE A 78 -0.84 -2.99 14.50
CA PHE A 78 -0.05 -1.77 14.30
C PHE A 78 0.40 -1.18 15.63
N SER A 79 1.66 -0.83 15.71
CA SER A 79 2.23 -0.10 16.83
C SER A 79 3.13 1.03 16.34
N LYS A 80 2.87 2.25 16.79
CA LYS A 80 3.75 3.41 16.53
C LYS A 80 5.18 3.24 17.05
N ASN A 81 5.40 2.27 17.94
CA ASN A 81 6.72 1.96 18.50
C ASN A 81 7.48 0.93 17.63
N HIS A 82 6.83 0.34 16.65
CA HIS A 82 7.43 -0.62 15.72
C HIS A 82 8.11 0.13 14.57
N LEU A 83 9.31 0.62 14.84
CA LEU A 83 10.04 1.44 13.88
C LEU A 83 10.65 0.59 12.75
N THR A 84 10.55 1.09 11.53
CA THR A 84 11.31 0.54 10.40
C THR A 84 12.81 0.72 10.66
N LYS A 85 13.59 -0.32 10.37
CA LYS A 85 15.05 -0.31 10.54
C LYS A 85 15.68 0.85 9.79
N THR A 86 16.51 1.62 10.49
CA THR A 86 17.30 2.70 9.93
C THR A 86 18.73 2.25 9.63
N TYR A 87 19.42 2.96 8.75
CA TYR A 87 20.75 2.67 8.27
C TYR A 87 21.63 3.92 8.37
N PRO A 88 22.96 3.77 8.43
CA PRO A 88 23.89 4.89 8.26
C PRO A 88 23.71 5.56 6.91
N VAL A 89 23.84 6.89 6.85
CA VAL A 89 23.72 7.67 5.59
C VAL A 89 24.68 7.18 4.51
N SER A 90 25.85 6.70 4.91
CA SER A 90 26.89 6.12 4.00
C SER A 90 26.40 4.93 3.19
N GLN A 91 25.36 4.22 3.65
CA GLN A 91 24.76 3.09 2.94
C GLN A 91 23.66 3.53 1.94
N ALA A 92 23.25 4.79 1.97
CA ALA A 92 22.27 5.28 1.03
C ALA A 92 22.84 5.32 -0.40
N VAL A 93 22.03 4.86 -1.37
CA VAL A 93 22.42 4.90 -2.77
C VAL A 93 22.60 6.34 -3.25
N ARG A 94 23.70 6.62 -3.96
CA ARG A 94 23.96 7.96 -4.51
C ARG A 94 22.94 8.35 -5.58
N LYS A 95 22.56 7.39 -6.45
CA LYS A 95 21.56 7.57 -7.52
C LYS A 95 20.35 6.72 -7.17
N VAL A 96 19.29 7.37 -6.67
CA VAL A 96 18.04 6.70 -6.34
C VAL A 96 17.34 6.24 -7.62
N ARG A 97 16.84 5.00 -7.62
CA ARG A 97 16.02 4.47 -8.71
C ARG A 97 14.69 5.24 -8.72
N PHE A 98 14.44 5.88 -9.83
CA PHE A 98 13.20 6.55 -10.12
C PHE A 98 12.18 5.53 -10.69
N ASN A 99 10.93 5.61 -10.20
CA ASN A 99 9.84 4.80 -10.74
C ASN A 99 8.53 5.59 -10.73
N GLY A 100 7.81 5.54 -11.86
CA GLY A 100 6.54 6.23 -12.06
C GLY A 100 6.66 7.75 -12.20
N ASN A 101 5.90 8.31 -13.12
CA ASN A 101 5.83 9.74 -13.42
C ASN A 101 4.40 10.31 -13.40
N ILE A 102 3.42 9.50 -13.00
CA ILE A 102 2.02 9.95 -12.86
C ILE A 102 1.97 11.06 -11.82
N GLY A 103 1.25 12.14 -12.09
CA GLY A 103 1.19 13.31 -11.22
C GLY A 103 2.44 14.20 -11.25
N LEU A 104 3.34 13.99 -12.23
CA LEU A 104 4.58 14.75 -12.39
C LEU A 104 4.66 15.45 -13.77
N GLY A 105 3.56 16.11 -14.18
CA GLY A 105 3.50 16.83 -15.46
C GLY A 105 4.72 17.73 -15.70
N ASN A 106 5.14 17.87 -16.98
CA ASN A 106 6.35 18.58 -17.36
C ASN A 106 6.23 20.11 -17.20
N ASP A 107 5.02 20.64 -17.36
CA ASP A 107 4.75 22.09 -17.35
C ASP A 107 4.41 22.63 -15.94
N PHE A 108 5.01 22.01 -14.91
CA PHE A 108 4.75 22.36 -13.53
C PHE A 108 5.55 23.60 -13.08
N ASP A 109 4.83 24.69 -12.77
CA ASP A 109 5.45 25.89 -12.18
C ASP A 109 5.72 25.72 -10.68
N THR A 110 6.98 25.54 -10.35
CA THR A 110 7.44 25.39 -8.97
C THR A 110 7.35 26.67 -8.16
N SER A 111 7.34 27.84 -8.80
CA SER A 111 7.28 29.14 -8.12
C SER A 111 5.89 29.46 -7.61
N ALA A 112 4.86 29.03 -8.32
CA ALA A 112 3.46 29.17 -7.95
C ALA A 112 2.96 28.08 -6.98
N TRP A 113 3.75 27.02 -6.76
CA TRP A 113 3.30 25.90 -5.97
C TRP A 113 3.00 26.27 -4.51
N LYS A 114 1.90 25.71 -4.01
CA LYS A 114 1.51 25.72 -2.60
C LYS A 114 0.96 24.34 -2.22
N LEU A 115 1.15 23.97 -0.96
CA LEU A 115 0.41 22.87 -0.35
C LEU A 115 -0.94 23.41 0.14
N TYR A 116 -2.03 22.90 -0.40
CA TYR A 116 -3.38 23.19 0.08
C TYR A 116 -3.79 22.14 1.11
N VAL A 117 -4.11 22.59 2.34
CA VAL A 117 -4.58 21.72 3.41
C VAL A 117 -6.03 22.03 3.69
N ILE A 118 -6.92 21.13 3.33
CA ILE A 118 -8.36 21.26 3.54
C ILE A 118 -8.69 20.79 4.96
N ARG A 119 -9.17 21.68 5.78
CA ARG A 119 -9.57 21.44 7.17
C ARG A 119 -10.94 20.77 7.26
N LYS A 120 -11.23 20.18 8.43
CA LYS A 120 -12.51 19.56 8.75
C LYS A 120 -13.72 20.51 8.57
N ASN A 121 -13.54 21.80 8.86
CA ASN A 121 -14.58 22.83 8.71
C ASN A 121 -14.73 23.36 7.27
N GLY A 122 -13.93 22.85 6.32
CA GLY A 122 -13.92 23.29 4.92
C GLY A 122 -12.94 24.42 4.60
N ASP A 123 -12.33 25.04 5.60
CA ASP A 123 -11.28 26.06 5.39
C ASP A 123 -10.06 25.44 4.73
N THR A 124 -9.33 26.25 3.96
CA THR A 124 -8.12 25.80 3.28
C THR A 124 -6.92 26.64 3.70
N LEU A 125 -5.88 25.97 4.20
CA LEU A 125 -4.57 26.58 4.40
C LEU A 125 -3.77 26.46 3.10
N ALA A 126 -3.13 27.54 2.68
CA ALA A 126 -2.25 27.56 1.52
C ALA A 126 -0.81 27.84 1.98
N LEU A 127 0.05 26.83 2.00
CA LEU A 127 1.40 26.88 2.55
C LEU A 127 2.44 26.81 1.44
N LYS A 128 3.44 27.68 1.50
CA LYS A 128 4.63 27.61 0.65
C LYS A 128 5.63 26.59 1.22
N LEU A 129 6.58 26.14 0.41
CA LEU A 129 7.64 25.25 0.87
C LEU A 129 8.43 25.84 2.05
N ASP A 130 8.69 27.14 2.03
CA ASP A 130 9.42 27.82 3.10
C ASP A 130 8.67 27.81 4.43
N ASP A 131 7.35 27.82 4.43
CA ASP A 131 6.56 27.70 5.66
C ASP A 131 6.75 26.32 6.29
N ILE A 132 6.82 25.27 5.48
CA ILE A 132 7.09 23.91 5.95
C ILE A 132 8.54 23.79 6.46
N LYS A 133 9.52 24.40 5.78
CA LYS A 133 10.93 24.38 6.16
C LYS A 133 11.24 25.10 7.47
N LYS A 134 10.36 25.99 7.97
CA LYS A 134 10.48 26.62 9.29
C LYS A 134 10.31 25.63 10.44
N LEU A 135 9.70 24.47 10.19
CA LEU A 135 9.47 23.44 11.19
C LEU A 135 10.73 22.58 11.42
N PRO A 136 10.84 21.91 12.58
CA PRO A 136 12.00 21.08 12.88
C PRO A 136 12.24 20.01 11.81
N LYS A 137 13.43 20.10 11.16
CA LYS A 137 13.85 19.10 10.17
C LYS A 137 14.24 17.80 10.85
N VAL A 138 13.88 16.69 10.24
CA VAL A 138 14.35 15.35 10.59
C VAL A 138 14.83 14.63 9.33
N ASP A 139 15.79 13.74 9.52
CA ASP A 139 16.32 12.90 8.46
C ASP A 139 16.04 11.42 8.76
N ILE A 140 15.76 10.66 7.70
CA ILE A 140 15.58 9.22 7.80
C ILE A 140 16.30 8.50 6.67
N THR A 141 17.07 7.48 7.03
CA THR A 141 17.70 6.55 6.08
C THR A 141 17.13 5.16 6.30
N PHE A 142 16.41 4.65 5.33
CA PHE A 142 15.74 3.37 5.46
C PHE A 142 15.72 2.59 4.15
N ASN A 143 15.36 1.30 4.21
CA ASN A 143 15.21 0.46 3.04
C ASN A 143 13.82 0.71 2.41
N PHE A 144 13.78 1.60 1.41
CA PHE A 144 12.59 1.90 0.61
C PHE A 144 12.22 0.66 -0.21
N LYS A 145 10.97 0.21 -0.11
CA LYS A 145 10.46 -0.98 -0.79
C LYS A 145 9.39 -0.60 -1.82
N CYS A 146 9.58 -1.02 -3.05
CA CYS A 146 8.57 -0.88 -4.10
C CYS A 146 7.66 -2.10 -4.14
N ILE A 147 6.39 -1.90 -4.48
CA ILE A 147 5.42 -2.99 -4.69
C ILE A 147 5.84 -3.94 -5.84
N GLU A 148 6.71 -3.50 -6.74
CA GLU A 148 7.29 -4.29 -7.82
C GLU A 148 8.39 -5.28 -7.36
N GLY A 149 8.67 -5.38 -6.05
CA GLY A 149 9.60 -6.35 -5.47
C GLY A 149 11.06 -5.88 -5.37
N TRP A 150 11.43 -4.68 -5.83
CA TRP A 150 12.76 -4.13 -5.63
C TRP A 150 12.81 -3.22 -4.39
N ASN A 151 14.00 -3.04 -3.85
CA ASN A 151 14.24 -2.14 -2.72
C ASN A 151 15.59 -1.44 -2.84
N GLN A 152 15.77 -0.36 -2.08
CA GLN A 152 17.03 0.39 -2.00
C GLN A 152 17.11 1.19 -0.71
N ILE A 153 18.29 1.32 -0.13
CA ILE A 153 18.50 2.22 1.01
C ILE A 153 18.55 3.65 0.51
N THR A 154 17.67 4.50 1.03
CA THR A 154 17.52 5.90 0.62
C THR A 154 17.55 6.81 1.82
N HIS A 155 18.06 8.04 1.65
CA HIS A 155 18.18 9.04 2.68
C HIS A 155 17.32 10.26 2.35
N TRP A 156 16.37 10.58 3.24
CA TRP A 156 15.36 11.60 3.04
C TRP A 156 15.35 12.60 4.18
N GLY A 157 15.15 13.90 3.87
CA GLY A 157 15.01 14.97 4.84
C GLY A 157 13.68 15.69 4.69
N GLY A 158 13.08 16.07 5.83
CA GLY A 158 11.79 16.75 5.85
C GLY A 158 11.28 17.02 7.25
N VAL A 159 9.99 17.19 7.41
CA VAL A 159 9.31 17.48 8.68
C VAL A 159 8.42 16.30 9.05
N ARG A 160 8.43 15.85 10.31
CA ARG A 160 7.49 14.83 10.75
C ARG A 160 6.05 15.27 10.49
N PHE A 161 5.24 14.36 9.99
CA PHE A 161 3.83 14.67 9.73
C PHE A 161 3.09 15.07 11.00
N SER A 162 3.38 14.45 12.14
CA SER A 162 2.84 14.81 13.46
C SER A 162 3.22 16.23 13.90
N ASP A 163 4.47 16.66 13.65
CA ASP A 163 4.93 18.01 14.00
C ASP A 163 4.27 19.05 13.10
N PHE A 164 4.08 18.73 11.83
CA PHE A 164 3.30 19.54 10.89
C PHE A 164 1.86 19.74 11.37
N LEU A 165 1.14 18.67 11.74
CA LEU A 165 -0.22 18.79 12.26
C LEU A 165 -0.28 19.68 13.51
N LYS A 166 0.64 19.49 14.44
CA LYS A 166 0.72 20.28 15.67
C LYS A 166 0.97 21.76 15.38
N ALA A 167 1.92 22.06 14.50
CA ALA A 167 2.32 23.44 14.18
C ALA A 167 1.18 24.24 13.53
N TYR A 168 0.36 23.61 12.72
CA TYR A 168 -0.76 24.26 12.03
C TYR A 168 -2.14 24.08 12.70
N GLY A 169 -2.16 23.61 13.96
CA GLY A 169 -3.39 23.49 14.74
C GLY A 169 -4.40 22.50 14.15
N LEU A 170 -3.92 21.38 13.57
CA LEU A 170 -4.72 20.35 12.93
C LEU A 170 -5.01 19.17 13.89
N SER A 171 -5.21 19.45 15.18
CA SER A 171 -5.44 18.41 16.19
C SER A 171 -6.80 17.72 16.03
N GLU A 172 -7.84 18.43 15.60
CA GLU A 172 -9.14 17.83 15.34
C GLU A 172 -9.10 16.92 14.12
N GLU A 173 -8.39 17.33 13.08
CA GLU A 173 -8.18 16.57 11.86
C GLU A 173 -7.44 15.25 12.14
N SER A 174 -6.51 15.25 13.10
CA SER A 174 -5.77 14.04 13.51
C SER A 174 -6.64 12.97 14.17
N GLN A 175 -7.87 13.30 14.57
CA GLN A 175 -8.84 12.34 15.09
C GLN A 175 -9.68 11.68 14.00
N MET A 176 -9.57 12.14 12.76
CA MET A 176 -10.24 11.49 11.62
C MET A 176 -9.52 10.19 11.24
N LYS A 177 -10.20 9.33 10.47
CA LYS A 177 -9.70 7.98 10.20
C LYS A 177 -8.64 7.93 9.11
N TYR A 178 -8.68 8.87 8.16
CA TYR A 178 -7.84 8.85 6.97
C TYR A 178 -7.35 10.25 6.58
N VAL A 179 -6.25 10.24 5.84
CA VAL A 179 -5.72 11.40 5.10
C VAL A 179 -5.73 11.06 3.61
N GLY A 180 -6.27 11.97 2.80
CA GLY A 180 -6.14 11.93 1.34
C GLY A 180 -5.06 12.90 0.89
N LEU A 181 -4.23 12.47 -0.05
CA LEU A 181 -3.18 13.26 -0.68
C LEU A 181 -3.36 13.21 -2.19
N VAL A 182 -3.26 14.36 -2.85
CA VAL A 182 -3.48 14.49 -4.30
C VAL A 182 -2.37 15.34 -4.91
N THR A 183 -1.92 14.99 -6.11
CA THR A 183 -0.98 15.81 -6.89
C THR A 183 -1.65 17.08 -7.44
N PRO A 184 -0.89 18.14 -7.81
CA PRO A 184 -1.48 19.38 -8.31
C PRO A 184 -2.31 19.24 -9.58
N ASP A 185 -2.00 18.24 -10.42
CA ASP A 185 -2.72 17.89 -11.66
C ASP A 185 -3.86 16.89 -11.42
N GLU A 186 -4.07 16.47 -10.17
CA GLU A 186 -5.07 15.48 -9.73
C GLU A 186 -4.93 14.08 -10.38
N GLU A 187 -3.86 13.82 -11.14
CA GLU A 187 -3.65 12.55 -11.83
C GLU A 187 -3.26 11.41 -10.88
N TYR A 188 -2.57 11.71 -9.76
CA TYR A 188 -2.20 10.71 -8.78
C TYR A 188 -2.68 11.09 -7.37
N TYR A 189 -3.30 10.15 -6.72
CA TYR A 189 -3.90 10.34 -5.40
C TYR A 189 -3.77 9.08 -4.56
N VAL A 190 -3.60 9.26 -3.24
CA VAL A 190 -3.49 8.17 -2.28
C VAL A 190 -4.33 8.45 -1.03
N GLY A 191 -4.95 7.39 -0.52
CA GLY A 191 -5.59 7.38 0.79
C GLY A 191 -4.73 6.63 1.80
N ILE A 192 -4.55 7.19 2.99
CA ILE A 192 -3.71 6.62 4.05
C ILE A 192 -4.47 6.64 5.37
N ASP A 193 -4.45 5.54 6.10
CA ASP A 193 -5.02 5.42 7.43
C ASP A 193 -4.27 6.32 8.43
N MET A 194 -4.99 6.94 9.35
CA MET A 194 -4.43 7.88 10.33
C MET A 194 -3.31 7.27 11.18
N PRO A 195 -3.40 6.03 11.69
CA PRO A 195 -2.30 5.43 12.43
C PRO A 195 -0.99 5.38 11.64
N SER A 196 -1.04 5.03 10.35
CA SER A 196 0.15 4.95 9.49
C SER A 196 0.72 6.33 9.17
N ILE A 197 -0.13 7.33 8.88
CA ILE A 197 0.36 8.69 8.57
C ILE A 197 0.98 9.36 9.80
N LEU A 198 0.47 9.08 11.01
CA LEU A 198 1.01 9.57 12.29
C LEU A 198 2.21 8.76 12.80
N HIS A 199 2.66 7.75 12.07
CA HIS A 199 3.84 6.99 12.45
C HIS A 199 5.07 7.91 12.63
N PRO A 200 5.89 7.71 13.69
CA PRO A 200 7.00 8.64 14.02
C PRO A 200 8.03 8.88 12.91
N GLN A 201 8.10 7.94 11.94
CA GLN A 201 9.02 8.03 10.81
C GLN A 201 8.36 8.57 9.53
N THR A 202 7.08 8.95 9.57
CA THR A 202 6.40 9.57 8.42
C THR A 202 6.76 11.04 8.33
N ILE A 203 7.23 11.48 7.16
CA ILE A 203 7.66 12.85 6.93
C ILE A 203 7.07 13.45 5.66
N LEU A 204 6.79 14.75 5.72
CA LEU A 204 6.66 15.63 4.56
C LEU A 204 8.07 15.98 4.09
N CYS A 205 8.50 15.36 3.03
CA CYS A 205 9.88 15.32 2.58
C CYS A 205 10.13 16.35 1.48
N TYR A 206 11.22 17.12 1.61
CA TYR A 206 11.68 18.10 0.63
C TYR A 206 13.16 17.95 0.25
N GLU A 207 13.86 16.97 0.84
CA GLU A 207 15.26 16.66 0.53
C GLU A 207 15.50 15.18 0.24
N LEU A 208 16.42 14.92 -0.68
CA LEU A 208 16.97 13.62 -1.00
C LEU A 208 18.50 13.69 -0.99
N ASN A 209 19.16 12.83 -0.20
CA ASN A 209 20.61 12.81 -0.05
C ASN A 209 21.19 14.21 0.31
N ASN A 210 20.57 14.91 1.28
CA ASN A 210 20.92 16.24 1.75
C ASN A 210 20.89 17.34 0.66
N ARG A 211 20.08 17.15 -0.39
CA ARG A 211 19.86 18.13 -1.46
C ARG A 211 18.37 18.30 -1.70
N PRO A 212 17.92 19.43 -2.25
CA PRO A 212 16.52 19.57 -2.63
C PRO A 212 16.06 18.40 -3.51
N LEU A 213 14.80 18.00 -3.36
CA LEU A 213 14.22 16.93 -4.19
C LEU A 213 14.43 17.24 -5.68
N PRO A 214 14.86 16.27 -6.48
CA PRO A 214 14.77 16.39 -7.93
C PRO A 214 13.29 16.46 -8.39
N MET A 215 13.00 17.13 -9.51
CA MET A 215 11.65 17.24 -10.08
C MET A 215 10.98 15.87 -10.26
N LYS A 216 11.71 14.89 -10.77
CA LYS A 216 11.25 13.50 -10.96
C LYS A 216 11.00 12.74 -9.65
N GLU A 217 11.54 13.21 -8.53
CA GLU A 217 11.30 12.64 -7.21
C GLU A 217 10.21 13.38 -6.44
N GLY A 218 9.55 14.36 -7.09
CA GLY A 218 8.38 15.03 -6.57
C GLY A 218 8.65 16.36 -5.89
N TYR A 219 9.69 17.11 -6.33
CA TYR A 219 9.86 18.50 -5.89
C TYR A 219 8.55 19.29 -6.11
N PRO A 220 8.11 20.15 -5.18
CA PRO A 220 8.83 20.63 -3.98
C PRO A 220 8.62 19.76 -2.72
N LEU A 221 7.55 18.95 -2.64
CA LEU A 221 7.15 18.22 -1.43
C LEU A 221 6.59 16.84 -1.79
N ARG A 222 7.06 15.82 -1.09
CA ARG A 222 6.52 14.44 -1.22
C ARG A 222 6.26 13.82 0.15
N LEU A 223 5.48 12.75 0.18
CA LEU A 223 5.33 11.91 1.36
C LEU A 223 6.42 10.83 1.38
N ILE A 224 7.02 10.62 2.55
CA ILE A 224 7.81 9.44 2.89
C ILE A 224 7.17 8.78 4.10
N ILE A 225 6.76 7.51 3.94
CA ILE A 225 6.02 6.73 4.94
C ILE A 225 6.58 5.30 5.03
N PRO A 226 7.64 5.04 5.81
CA PRO A 226 8.42 3.80 5.79
C PRO A 226 7.66 2.51 6.09
N VAL A 227 6.48 2.60 6.70
CA VAL A 227 5.59 1.46 7.02
C VAL A 227 4.69 1.03 5.85
N LYS A 228 4.83 1.66 4.68
CA LYS A 228 4.05 1.40 3.47
C LYS A 228 4.96 1.16 2.27
N TYR A 229 4.44 0.43 1.29
CA TYR A 229 5.10 0.30 -0.02
C TYR A 229 5.14 1.63 -0.78
N GLY A 230 6.09 1.75 -1.73
CA GLY A 230 6.37 2.94 -2.52
C GLY A 230 5.17 3.60 -3.20
N ILE A 231 4.12 2.84 -3.52
CA ILE A 231 2.87 3.36 -4.10
C ILE A 231 2.13 4.35 -3.18
N LYS A 232 2.39 4.32 -1.88
CA LYS A 232 1.83 5.25 -0.90
C LYS A 232 2.70 6.49 -0.65
N HIS A 233 3.92 6.53 -1.18
CA HIS A 233 4.83 7.66 -1.05
C HIS A 233 4.56 8.71 -2.14
N LEU A 234 3.39 9.38 -2.07
CA LEU A 234 2.95 10.32 -3.10
C LEU A 234 4.02 11.37 -3.38
N LYS A 235 4.40 11.50 -4.66
CA LYS A 235 5.31 12.52 -5.16
C LYS A 235 4.56 13.79 -5.49
N ARG A 236 5.15 14.97 -5.22
CA ARG A 236 4.58 16.29 -5.51
C ARG A 236 3.17 16.45 -4.96
N ILE A 237 3.07 16.61 -3.65
CA ILE A 237 1.79 16.83 -2.98
C ILE A 237 1.27 18.22 -3.36
N GLY A 238 0.04 18.31 -3.87
CA GLY A 238 -0.69 19.56 -4.10
C GLY A 238 -1.72 19.80 -3.03
N THR A 239 -2.55 18.80 -2.75
CA THR A 239 -3.64 18.90 -1.77
C THR A 239 -3.54 17.79 -0.73
N LEU A 240 -3.84 18.15 0.51
CA LEU A 240 -3.96 17.27 1.66
C LEU A 240 -5.31 17.52 2.32
N TYR A 241 -6.08 16.47 2.61
CA TYR A 241 -7.37 16.58 3.28
C TYR A 241 -7.61 15.40 4.21
N PHE A 242 -8.56 15.54 5.13
CA PHE A 242 -8.88 14.55 6.16
C PHE A 242 -10.28 13.99 5.95
N SER A 243 -10.48 12.71 6.28
CA SER A 243 -11.76 12.04 6.05
C SER A 243 -12.02 10.92 7.06
N ASN A 244 -13.29 10.71 7.40
CA ASN A 244 -13.71 9.50 8.13
C ASN A 244 -14.05 8.33 7.21
N ASN A 245 -14.19 8.59 5.91
CA ASN A 245 -14.35 7.58 4.88
C ASN A 245 -13.00 7.38 4.16
N ARG A 246 -12.77 6.19 3.61
CA ARG A 246 -11.58 5.95 2.79
C ARG A 246 -11.53 6.93 1.62
N PRO A 247 -10.47 7.76 1.51
CA PRO A 247 -10.23 8.54 0.30
C PRO A 247 -10.01 7.64 -0.92
N PRO A 248 -10.24 8.15 -2.14
CA PRO A 248 -9.81 7.48 -3.37
C PRO A 248 -8.32 7.15 -3.33
N ASP A 249 -7.94 6.05 -3.98
CA ASP A 249 -6.54 5.62 -4.09
C ASP A 249 -6.27 5.04 -5.47
N TYR A 250 -5.35 5.64 -6.18
CA TYR A 250 -5.06 5.36 -7.58
C TYR A 250 -4.78 3.87 -7.86
N TRP A 251 -3.92 3.24 -7.04
CA TRP A 251 -3.57 1.85 -7.26
C TRP A 251 -4.59 0.87 -6.66
N ALA A 252 -5.29 1.25 -5.59
CA ALA A 252 -6.38 0.43 -5.07
C ALA A 252 -7.51 0.29 -6.11
N GLU A 253 -7.85 1.37 -6.81
CA GLU A 253 -8.83 1.35 -7.91
C GLU A 253 -8.37 0.53 -9.12
N ARG A 254 -7.09 0.16 -9.18
CA ARG A 254 -6.46 -0.68 -10.20
C ARG A 254 -6.07 -2.07 -9.71
N GLY A 255 -6.72 -2.52 -8.64
CA GLY A 255 -6.61 -3.90 -8.16
C GLY A 255 -5.55 -4.15 -7.08
N TYR A 256 -4.81 -3.12 -6.66
CA TYR A 256 -3.84 -3.25 -5.56
C TYR A 256 -4.51 -3.19 -4.19
N ASP A 257 -3.77 -3.60 -3.16
CA ASP A 257 -4.20 -3.46 -1.77
C ASP A 257 -4.26 -1.98 -1.36
N TYR A 258 -5.41 -1.57 -0.80
CA TYR A 258 -5.58 -0.20 -0.30
C TYR A 258 -4.63 0.09 0.86
N TYR A 259 -4.44 -0.86 1.78
CA TYR A 259 -3.57 -0.65 2.94
C TYR A 259 -2.09 -0.57 2.55
N ALA A 260 -1.64 -1.44 1.65
CA ALA A 260 -0.27 -1.51 1.13
C ALA A 260 0.81 -1.38 2.22
N GLY A 261 0.63 -2.07 3.36
CA GLY A 261 1.53 -2.05 4.52
C GLY A 261 2.71 -3.01 4.40
N LEU A 262 3.74 -2.77 5.21
CA LEU A 262 4.96 -3.56 5.32
C LEU A 262 5.07 -4.20 6.70
#